data_ae9cd447838d4ba2ee76435b523a6b24
#
_entry.id   ae9cd447838d4ba2ee76435b523a6b24
#
_cell.length_a   1.000
_cell.length_b   1.000
_cell.length_c   1.000
_cell.angle_alpha   90.00
_cell.angle_beta   90.00
_cell.angle_gamma   90.00
#
_symmetry.space_group_name_H-M   'P 1'
#
loop_
_entity.id
_entity.type
_entity.pdbx_description
1 polymer ?
#
loop_
_entity_poly.entity_id
_entity_poly.type
_entity_poly.pdbx_seq_one_letter_code
_entity_poly.pdbx_strand_id
1 'polypeptide(L)'
;VAEAMEGGDVSELVLVHGGGSFGHHHASEAGVTTTDGSGDAADAIAIHGAMKTLNQFVLSRLHERGVPALPVHPLSAGARDADGDLDLPMNQAATMLNEGFVPVLHGDVIATAGEGVTVLSGDEIVTTAAEHLSADRVGLCSTVPGVLDGNDEVIPEITAFEDAADALGGSDADADVTGGMAAKVRQLLDLGAPASVFGPESIGAFLAGEQPGTTIRGR
;
A
#
# COMPACT_ATOMS: atom_id res chain seq x y z
N VAL A 1 -9.83 9.29 5.78
CA VAL A 1 -8.82 9.78 4.81
C VAL A 1 -9.29 11.08 4.16
N ALA A 2 -10.33 11.05 3.30
CA ALA A 2 -10.78 12.25 2.56
C ALA A 2 -11.10 13.45 3.49
N GLU A 3 -11.72 13.19 4.64
CA GLU A 3 -12.02 14.22 5.63
C GLU A 3 -10.75 14.82 6.28
N ALA A 4 -9.75 13.96 6.55
CA ALA A 4 -8.46 14.42 7.09
C ALA A 4 -7.63 15.21 6.06
N MET A 5 -7.88 15.04 4.77
CA MET A 5 -7.23 15.77 3.68
C MET A 5 -7.91 17.09 3.35
N GLU A 6 -9.15 17.32 3.81
CA GLU A 6 -9.92 18.54 3.54
C GLU A 6 -9.25 19.77 4.15
N GLY A 7 -8.82 20.71 3.31
CA GLY A 7 -8.15 21.94 3.74
C GLY A 7 -6.71 21.80 4.22
N GLY A 8 -6.14 20.58 4.18
CA GLY A 8 -4.73 20.32 4.45
C GLY A 8 -3.86 20.56 3.22
N ASP A 9 -2.56 20.68 3.43
CA ASP A 9 -1.57 20.64 2.34
C ASP A 9 -1.40 19.19 1.90
N VAL A 10 -1.87 18.88 0.69
CA VAL A 10 -1.76 17.56 0.04
C VAL A 10 -0.89 17.64 -1.24
N SER A 11 -0.11 18.72 -1.42
CA SER A 11 0.67 19.02 -2.63
C SER A 11 1.67 17.92 -2.71
N GLU A 12 2.26 17.22 -2.22
CA GLU A 12 3.29 16.17 -2.42
C GLU A 12 2.83 14.79 -1.91
N LEU A 13 1.52 14.55 -1.92
CA LEU A 13 0.94 13.31 -1.41
C LEU A 13 0.66 12.31 -2.53
N VAL A 14 1.14 11.09 -2.37
CA VAL A 14 0.67 9.90 -3.11
C VAL A 14 -0.20 9.07 -2.18
N LEU A 15 -1.37 8.67 -2.64
CA LEU A 15 -2.27 7.80 -1.91
C LEU A 15 -2.31 6.40 -2.53
N VAL A 16 -2.14 5.39 -1.70
CA VAL A 16 -2.30 3.99 -2.11
C VAL A 16 -3.37 3.34 -1.24
N HIS A 17 -4.33 2.63 -1.83
CA HIS A 17 -5.28 1.85 -1.07
C HIS A 17 -5.23 0.36 -1.40
N GLY A 18 -5.49 -0.48 -0.43
CA GLY A 18 -5.55 -1.93 -0.59
C GLY A 18 -6.86 -2.41 -1.21
N GLY A 19 -6.96 -3.71 -1.48
CA GLY A 19 -8.13 -4.35 -2.10
C GLY A 19 -9.33 -4.50 -1.18
N GLY A 20 -9.11 -4.58 0.12
CA GLY A 20 -10.17 -4.92 1.07
C GLY A 20 -10.95 -6.15 0.60
N SER A 21 -12.24 -6.22 0.90
CA SER A 21 -13.10 -7.32 0.44
C SER A 21 -13.34 -7.33 -1.08
N PHE A 22 -13.14 -6.21 -1.77
CA PHE A 22 -13.32 -6.14 -3.24
C PHE A 22 -12.28 -6.96 -3.99
N GLY A 23 -10.99 -6.70 -3.75
CA GLY A 23 -9.90 -7.38 -4.45
C GLY A 23 -9.66 -8.80 -3.93
N HIS A 24 -9.65 -8.99 -2.61
CA HIS A 24 -9.36 -10.30 -2.00
C HIS A 24 -10.36 -11.39 -2.37
N HIS A 25 -11.64 -11.06 -2.49
CA HIS A 25 -12.66 -12.03 -2.89
C HIS A 25 -12.38 -12.62 -4.28
N HIS A 26 -12.20 -11.77 -5.29
CA HIS A 26 -11.94 -12.21 -6.66
C HIS A 26 -10.58 -12.88 -6.81
N ALA A 27 -9.54 -12.39 -6.13
CA ALA A 27 -8.23 -13.04 -6.14
C ALA A 27 -8.29 -14.46 -5.54
N SER A 28 -9.02 -14.61 -4.42
CA SER A 28 -9.22 -15.93 -3.77
C SER A 28 -10.04 -16.88 -4.65
N GLU A 29 -11.11 -16.42 -5.31
CA GLU A 29 -11.89 -17.24 -6.23
C GLU A 29 -11.06 -17.74 -7.43
N ALA A 30 -10.17 -16.89 -7.96
CA ALA A 30 -9.29 -17.21 -9.07
C ALA A 30 -8.03 -17.98 -8.64
N GLY A 31 -7.76 -18.13 -7.33
CA GLY A 31 -6.54 -18.74 -6.82
C GLY A 31 -5.28 -17.92 -7.10
N VAL A 32 -5.42 -16.59 -7.35
CA VAL A 32 -4.31 -15.69 -7.67
C VAL A 32 -3.74 -15.10 -6.37
N THR A 33 -2.45 -15.25 -6.19
CA THR A 33 -1.70 -14.72 -5.04
C THR A 33 -0.56 -13.81 -5.52
N THR A 34 0.31 -13.41 -4.63
CA THR A 34 1.55 -12.67 -4.98
C THR A 34 2.57 -13.55 -5.71
N THR A 35 2.43 -14.88 -5.62
CA THR A 35 3.36 -15.88 -6.20
C THR A 35 2.68 -16.82 -7.20
N ASP A 36 1.43 -17.17 -6.96
CA ASP A 36 0.67 -18.06 -7.84
C ASP A 36 -0.21 -17.22 -8.75
N GLY A 37 0.04 -17.30 -10.05
CA GLY A 37 -0.63 -16.48 -11.05
C GLY A 37 -1.75 -17.20 -11.79
N SER A 38 -2.45 -16.44 -12.65
CA SER A 38 -3.42 -16.96 -13.61
C SER A 38 -3.08 -16.51 -15.03
N GLY A 39 -3.13 -17.45 -15.97
CA GLY A 39 -3.06 -17.16 -17.40
C GLY A 39 -4.42 -16.82 -18.03
N ASP A 40 -5.52 -16.82 -17.24
CA ASP A 40 -6.85 -16.50 -17.74
C ASP A 40 -7.10 -14.98 -17.67
N ALA A 41 -7.34 -14.37 -18.81
CA ALA A 41 -7.69 -12.95 -18.90
C ALA A 41 -9.02 -12.61 -18.17
N ALA A 42 -9.91 -13.56 -17.98
CA ALA A 42 -11.15 -13.34 -17.27
C ALA A 42 -10.90 -13.12 -15.77
N ASP A 43 -9.97 -13.87 -15.16
CA ASP A 43 -9.53 -13.69 -13.76
C ASP A 43 -8.91 -12.32 -13.58
N ALA A 44 -7.96 -11.96 -14.46
CA ALA A 44 -7.31 -10.66 -14.45
C ALA A 44 -8.32 -9.49 -14.50
N ILE A 45 -9.29 -9.57 -15.41
CA ILE A 45 -10.33 -8.55 -15.59
C ILE A 45 -11.30 -8.51 -14.40
N ALA A 46 -11.62 -9.65 -13.79
CA ALA A 46 -12.49 -9.69 -12.61
C ALA A 46 -11.84 -8.97 -11.42
N ILE A 47 -10.57 -9.27 -11.13
CA ILE A 47 -9.82 -8.65 -10.02
C ILE A 47 -9.60 -7.16 -10.31
N HIS A 48 -9.02 -6.81 -11.45
CA HIS A 48 -8.76 -5.42 -11.85
C HIS A 48 -10.04 -4.59 -11.90
N GLY A 49 -11.13 -5.14 -12.44
CA GLY A 49 -12.44 -4.46 -12.51
C GLY A 49 -13.01 -4.13 -11.13
N ALA A 50 -12.88 -5.06 -10.17
CA ALA A 50 -13.26 -4.82 -8.79
C ALA A 50 -12.42 -3.71 -8.15
N MET A 51 -11.11 -3.74 -8.37
CA MET A 51 -10.19 -2.73 -7.85
C MET A 51 -10.44 -1.35 -8.46
N LYS A 52 -10.71 -1.25 -9.76
CA LYS A 52 -11.12 0.01 -10.40
C LYS A 52 -12.43 0.55 -9.83
N THR A 53 -13.38 -0.32 -9.55
CA THR A 53 -14.66 0.08 -8.93
C THR A 53 -14.42 0.67 -7.54
N LEU A 54 -13.59 0.02 -6.71
CA LEU A 54 -13.22 0.54 -5.41
C LEU A 54 -12.48 1.89 -5.53
N ASN A 55 -11.51 1.97 -6.44
CA ASN A 55 -10.77 3.21 -6.68
C ASN A 55 -11.69 4.36 -7.12
N GLN A 56 -12.71 4.10 -7.94
CA GLN A 56 -13.69 5.10 -8.32
C GLN A 56 -14.48 5.64 -7.10
N PHE A 57 -14.80 4.79 -6.12
CA PHE A 57 -15.42 5.25 -4.87
C PHE A 57 -14.45 6.12 -4.06
N VAL A 58 -13.17 5.73 -3.96
CA VAL A 58 -12.15 6.52 -3.27
C VAL A 58 -12.02 7.90 -3.93
N LEU A 59 -11.83 7.94 -5.25
CA LEU A 59 -11.72 9.19 -6.01
C LEU A 59 -12.94 10.09 -5.83
N SER A 60 -14.15 9.54 -5.89
CA SER A 60 -15.38 10.31 -5.70
C SER A 60 -15.39 10.98 -4.32
N ARG A 61 -14.98 10.28 -3.27
CA ARG A 61 -14.92 10.84 -1.91
C ARG A 61 -13.83 11.90 -1.74
N LEU A 62 -12.72 11.76 -2.44
CA LEU A 62 -11.66 12.76 -2.46
C LEU A 62 -12.11 14.02 -3.19
N HIS A 63 -12.74 13.88 -4.36
CA HIS A 63 -13.26 15.00 -5.14
C HIS A 63 -14.38 15.77 -4.42
N GLU A 64 -15.28 15.08 -3.70
CA GLU A 64 -16.32 15.69 -2.86
C GLU A 64 -15.72 16.64 -1.77
N ARG A 65 -14.44 16.43 -1.42
CA ARG A 65 -13.68 17.23 -0.45
C ARG A 65 -12.68 18.20 -1.09
N GLY A 66 -12.75 18.36 -2.42
CA GLY A 66 -11.88 19.28 -3.16
C GLY A 66 -10.44 18.80 -3.35
N VAL A 67 -10.13 17.52 -3.05
CA VAL A 67 -8.81 16.94 -3.28
C VAL A 67 -8.64 16.67 -4.79
N PRO A 68 -7.58 17.18 -5.45
CA PRO A 68 -7.37 17.03 -6.89
C PRO A 68 -6.77 15.65 -7.23
N ALA A 69 -7.50 14.59 -6.91
CA ALA A 69 -7.05 13.21 -7.03
C ALA A 69 -7.18 12.67 -8.46
N LEU A 70 -6.16 11.97 -8.95
CA LEU A 70 -6.18 11.28 -10.26
C LEU A 70 -5.75 9.81 -10.12
N PRO A 71 -6.39 8.87 -10.86
CA PRO A 71 -6.06 7.46 -10.77
C PRO A 71 -4.76 7.12 -11.50
N VAL A 72 -4.01 6.17 -10.92
CA VAL A 72 -2.94 5.42 -11.58
C VAL A 72 -3.22 3.93 -11.39
N HIS A 73 -3.46 3.22 -12.49
CA HIS A 73 -3.79 1.79 -12.45
C HIS A 73 -2.54 0.93 -12.69
N PRO A 74 -2.08 0.16 -11.70
CA PRO A 74 -0.84 -0.62 -11.79
C PRO A 74 -0.81 -1.61 -12.95
N LEU A 75 -1.88 -2.33 -13.23
CA LEU A 75 -1.95 -3.27 -14.36
C LEU A 75 -1.58 -2.63 -15.71
N SER A 76 -1.84 -1.35 -15.89
CA SER A 76 -1.53 -0.62 -17.12
C SER A 76 -0.17 0.09 -17.09
N ALA A 77 0.52 0.06 -15.96
CA ALA A 77 1.72 0.86 -15.73
C ALA A 77 3.00 0.04 -15.56
N GLY A 78 2.88 -1.22 -15.10
CA GLY A 78 4.05 -2.01 -14.77
C GLY A 78 3.94 -3.49 -15.14
N ALA A 79 5.01 -4.23 -14.84
CA ALA A 79 5.10 -5.68 -15.02
C ALA A 79 6.11 -6.28 -14.03
N ARG A 80 6.09 -7.60 -13.86
CA ARG A 80 7.12 -8.37 -13.18
C ARG A 80 7.90 -9.20 -14.19
N ASP A 81 9.20 -9.24 -14.04
CA ASP A 81 10.03 -10.14 -14.84
C ASP A 81 10.02 -11.58 -14.29
N ALA A 82 10.82 -12.47 -14.93
CA ALA A 82 10.89 -13.88 -14.54
C ALA A 82 11.64 -14.14 -13.23
N ASP A 83 12.40 -13.18 -12.74
CA ASP A 83 13.10 -13.23 -11.44
C ASP A 83 12.20 -12.69 -10.30
N GLY A 84 11.02 -12.16 -10.65
CA GLY A 84 10.03 -11.59 -9.73
C GLY A 84 10.22 -10.10 -9.46
N ASP A 85 11.19 -9.46 -10.13
CA ASP A 85 11.47 -8.05 -9.96
C ASP A 85 10.37 -7.18 -10.57
N LEU A 86 9.87 -6.24 -9.78
CA LEU A 86 8.79 -5.33 -10.18
C LEU A 86 9.36 -4.12 -10.93
N ASP A 87 8.92 -3.94 -12.18
CA ASP A 87 9.07 -2.68 -12.91
C ASP A 87 7.73 -1.92 -12.89
N LEU A 88 7.63 -0.93 -12.02
CA LEU A 88 6.47 -0.03 -11.90
C LEU A 88 6.94 1.42 -11.94
N PRO A 89 7.06 2.02 -13.14
CA PRO A 89 7.55 3.39 -13.30
C PRO A 89 6.64 4.42 -12.63
N MET A 90 7.22 5.33 -11.85
CA MET A 90 6.50 6.40 -11.14
C MET A 90 6.57 7.75 -11.87
N ASN A 91 7.03 7.80 -13.11
CA ASN A 91 7.13 9.06 -13.89
C ASN A 91 5.77 9.77 -14.04
N GLN A 92 4.68 9.00 -14.21
CA GLN A 92 3.33 9.54 -14.30
C GLN A 92 2.93 10.17 -12.96
N ALA A 93 3.16 9.49 -11.84
CA ALA A 93 2.87 10.00 -10.51
C ALA A 93 3.70 11.26 -10.21
N ALA A 94 5.00 11.26 -10.53
CA ALA A 94 5.85 12.44 -10.39
C ALA A 94 5.34 13.64 -11.17
N THR A 95 4.89 13.41 -12.42
CA THR A 95 4.29 14.49 -13.23
C THR A 95 3.00 15.00 -12.62
N MET A 96 2.13 14.13 -12.12
CA MET A 96 0.89 14.52 -11.45
C MET A 96 1.17 15.38 -10.21
N LEU A 97 2.15 14.99 -9.37
CA LEU A 97 2.57 15.76 -8.19
C LEU A 97 3.06 17.17 -8.59
N ASN A 98 3.92 17.27 -9.60
CA ASN A 98 4.42 18.55 -10.09
C ASN A 98 3.32 19.49 -10.63
N GLU A 99 2.22 18.92 -11.12
CA GLU A 99 1.05 19.68 -11.60
C GLU A 99 -0.01 19.91 -10.47
N GLY A 100 0.31 19.53 -9.23
CA GLY A 100 -0.56 19.75 -8.07
C GLY A 100 -1.69 18.74 -7.92
N PHE A 101 -1.62 17.58 -8.58
CA PHE A 101 -2.58 16.50 -8.40
C PHE A 101 -2.09 15.51 -7.34
N VAL A 102 -3.01 14.77 -6.75
CA VAL A 102 -2.76 13.65 -5.85
C VAL A 102 -2.89 12.34 -6.65
N PRO A 103 -1.78 11.64 -6.96
CA PRO A 103 -1.84 10.31 -7.58
C PRO A 103 -2.48 9.31 -6.61
N VAL A 104 -3.48 8.56 -7.08
CA VAL A 104 -4.15 7.51 -6.31
C VAL A 104 -3.92 6.16 -6.99
N LEU A 105 -3.10 5.33 -6.33
CA LEU A 105 -2.83 3.96 -6.74
C LEU A 105 -3.65 2.98 -5.88
N HIS A 106 -3.67 1.75 -6.28
CA HIS A 106 -4.37 0.69 -5.54
C HIS A 106 -3.71 -0.66 -5.74
N GLY A 107 -3.86 -1.58 -4.78
CA GLY A 107 -3.53 -2.99 -5.00
C GLY A 107 -4.27 -3.51 -6.24
N ASP A 108 -3.63 -4.35 -7.03
CA ASP A 108 -4.15 -4.80 -8.33
C ASP A 108 -3.59 -6.18 -8.69
N VAL A 109 -3.84 -6.64 -9.88
CA VAL A 109 -3.03 -7.65 -10.54
C VAL A 109 -2.01 -6.98 -11.45
N ILE A 110 -0.91 -7.67 -11.73
CA ILE A 110 0.15 -7.20 -12.63
C ILE A 110 0.60 -8.33 -13.53
N ALA A 111 0.94 -8.03 -14.78
CA ALA A 111 1.51 -8.99 -15.71
C ALA A 111 2.85 -9.51 -15.16
N THR A 112 3.00 -10.83 -15.07
CA THR A 112 4.16 -11.50 -14.48
C THR A 112 4.68 -12.54 -15.43
N ALA A 113 5.96 -12.44 -15.79
CA ALA A 113 6.58 -13.33 -16.76
C ALA A 113 6.58 -14.79 -16.23
N GLY A 114 6.01 -15.70 -17.02
CA GLY A 114 5.88 -17.12 -16.67
C GLY A 114 4.63 -17.48 -15.86
N GLU A 115 4.01 -16.52 -15.16
CA GLU A 115 2.86 -16.74 -14.27
C GLU A 115 1.55 -16.15 -14.80
N GLY A 116 1.59 -15.35 -15.88
CA GLY A 116 0.42 -14.66 -16.40
C GLY A 116 0.16 -13.35 -15.65
N VAL A 117 -0.74 -13.33 -14.67
CA VAL A 117 -0.94 -12.21 -13.75
C VAL A 117 -0.86 -12.68 -12.30
N THR A 118 -0.18 -11.93 -11.45
CA THR A 118 -0.11 -12.13 -10.01
C THR A 118 -0.66 -10.92 -9.26
N VAL A 119 -0.93 -11.06 -7.95
CA VAL A 119 -1.34 -9.92 -7.10
C VAL A 119 -0.14 -8.98 -6.91
N LEU A 120 -0.40 -7.69 -7.08
CA LEU A 120 0.48 -6.61 -6.64
C LEU A 120 -0.16 -5.94 -5.41
N SER A 121 0.48 -6.07 -4.27
CA SER A 121 -0.04 -5.57 -3.00
C SER A 121 0.07 -4.04 -2.89
N GLY A 122 -0.81 -3.42 -2.09
CA GLY A 122 -0.70 -2.00 -1.78
C GLY A 122 0.59 -1.65 -1.06
N ASP A 123 1.10 -2.53 -0.21
CA ASP A 123 2.35 -2.32 0.54
C ASP A 123 3.55 -2.25 -0.40
N GLU A 124 3.61 -3.15 -1.37
CA GLU A 124 4.67 -3.16 -2.39
C GLU A 124 4.61 -1.91 -3.29
N ILE A 125 3.42 -1.44 -3.64
CA ILE A 125 3.26 -0.17 -4.37
C ILE A 125 3.75 1.00 -3.53
N VAL A 126 3.46 1.02 -2.22
CA VAL A 126 3.92 2.08 -1.31
C VAL A 126 5.43 2.13 -1.24
N THR A 127 6.10 0.98 -1.06
CA THR A 127 7.57 0.93 -1.00
C THR A 127 8.20 1.35 -2.32
N THR A 128 7.69 0.83 -3.44
CA THR A 128 8.16 1.22 -4.79
C THR A 128 7.98 2.71 -5.05
N ALA A 129 6.82 3.27 -4.70
CA ALA A 129 6.57 4.70 -4.85
C ALA A 129 7.49 5.55 -3.96
N ALA A 130 7.70 5.12 -2.71
CA ALA A 130 8.57 5.83 -1.76
C ALA A 130 10.01 5.90 -2.26
N GLU A 131 10.55 4.83 -2.79
CA GLU A 131 11.90 4.78 -3.36
C GLU A 131 12.04 5.66 -4.60
N HIS A 132 11.15 5.45 -5.60
CA HIS A 132 11.24 6.17 -6.88
C HIS A 132 10.99 7.67 -6.76
N LEU A 133 10.13 8.08 -5.84
CA LEU A 133 9.79 9.48 -5.62
C LEU A 133 10.60 10.12 -4.50
N SER A 134 11.52 9.38 -3.86
CA SER A 134 12.34 9.84 -2.74
C SER A 134 11.48 10.44 -1.63
N ALA A 135 10.50 9.67 -1.16
CA ALA A 135 9.55 10.14 -0.15
C ALA A 135 10.26 10.50 1.17
N ASP A 136 9.94 11.64 1.74
CA ASP A 136 10.46 12.07 3.05
C ASP A 136 9.92 11.22 4.20
N ARG A 137 8.73 10.62 4.01
CA ARG A 137 8.05 9.78 5.01
C ARG A 137 6.98 8.91 4.38
N VAL A 138 6.71 7.76 5.01
CA VAL A 138 5.70 6.79 4.60
C VAL A 138 4.70 6.57 5.73
N GLY A 139 3.40 6.51 5.41
CA GLY A 139 2.33 6.19 6.37
C GLY A 139 1.56 4.95 5.95
N LEU A 140 1.54 3.92 6.79
CA LEU A 140 0.67 2.76 6.64
C LEU A 140 -0.49 2.86 7.63
N CYS A 141 -1.66 3.21 7.11
CA CYS A 141 -2.90 3.19 7.88
C CYS A 141 -3.43 1.75 7.96
N SER A 142 -3.52 1.22 9.15
CA SER A 142 -3.99 -0.14 9.46
C SER A 142 -5.25 -0.10 10.32
N THR A 143 -5.87 -1.25 10.57
CA THR A 143 -6.99 -1.40 11.52
C THR A 143 -6.53 -1.41 12.99
N VAL A 144 -5.22 -1.49 13.22
CA VAL A 144 -4.62 -1.43 14.55
C VAL A 144 -3.88 -0.10 14.75
N PRO A 145 -3.74 0.40 16.00
CA PRO A 145 -3.13 1.71 16.28
C PRO A 145 -1.62 1.76 16.02
N GLY A 146 -0.98 0.64 15.75
CA GLY A 146 0.44 0.48 15.50
C GLY A 146 0.82 -1.00 15.46
N VAL A 147 2.10 -1.32 15.45
CA VAL A 147 2.58 -2.68 15.70
C VAL A 147 2.42 -2.98 17.19
N LEU A 148 1.66 -4.01 17.53
CA LEU A 148 1.37 -4.37 18.92
C LEU A 148 2.39 -5.40 19.41
N ASP A 149 2.74 -5.29 20.69
CA ASP A 149 3.54 -6.29 21.40
C ASP A 149 2.67 -7.45 21.91
N GLY A 150 3.26 -8.41 22.63
CA GLY A 150 2.55 -9.56 23.20
C GLY A 150 1.53 -9.22 24.31
N ASN A 151 1.44 -7.96 24.72
CA ASN A 151 0.47 -7.45 25.71
C ASN A 151 -0.59 -6.53 25.09
N ASP A 152 -0.69 -6.49 23.75
CA ASP A 152 -1.54 -5.57 22.98
C ASP A 152 -1.17 -4.08 23.16
N GLU A 153 0.07 -3.77 23.57
CA GLU A 153 0.57 -2.40 23.65
C GLU A 153 1.32 -2.02 22.37
N VAL A 154 1.19 -0.75 21.93
CA VAL A 154 1.86 -0.26 20.73
C VAL A 154 3.36 -0.17 20.98
N ILE A 155 4.16 -0.81 20.13
CA ILE A 155 5.61 -0.65 20.09
C ILE A 155 5.91 0.74 19.49
N PRO A 156 6.52 1.68 20.23
CA PRO A 156 6.66 3.06 19.75
C PRO A 156 7.65 3.20 18.59
N GLU A 157 8.74 2.42 18.58
CA GLU A 157 9.78 2.47 17.56
C GLU A 157 10.36 1.09 17.27
N ILE A 158 10.61 0.82 15.98
CA ILE A 158 11.25 -0.40 15.47
C ILE A 158 12.41 0.05 14.57
N THR A 159 13.63 -0.37 14.92
CA THR A 159 14.86 -0.06 14.16
C THR A 159 15.52 -1.31 13.58
N ALA A 160 15.12 -2.47 14.06
CA ALA A 160 15.50 -3.78 13.57
C ALA A 160 14.32 -4.76 13.73
N PHE A 161 14.26 -5.80 12.92
CA PHE A 161 13.16 -6.77 12.99
C PHE A 161 13.06 -7.45 14.36
N GLU A 162 14.19 -7.62 15.03
CA GLU A 162 14.29 -8.20 16.35
C GLU A 162 13.53 -7.40 17.42
N ASP A 163 13.34 -6.10 17.24
CA ASP A 163 12.60 -5.23 18.18
C ASP A 163 11.11 -5.65 18.27
N ALA A 164 10.59 -6.32 17.25
CA ALA A 164 9.21 -6.78 17.18
C ALA A 164 9.06 -8.30 16.93
N ALA A 165 10.15 -9.05 16.90
CA ALA A 165 10.17 -10.46 16.50
C ALA A 165 9.25 -11.33 17.38
N ASP A 166 9.26 -11.13 18.69
CA ASP A 166 8.43 -11.88 19.65
C ASP A 166 6.93 -11.60 19.45
N ALA A 167 6.58 -10.36 19.11
CA ALA A 167 5.21 -9.95 18.83
C ALA A 167 4.70 -10.45 17.48
N LEU A 168 5.56 -10.45 16.47
CA LEU A 168 5.23 -10.80 15.08
C LEU A 168 5.36 -12.29 14.78
N GLY A 169 6.12 -13.05 15.58
CA GLY A 169 6.31 -14.50 15.42
C GLY A 169 5.10 -15.35 15.82
N GLY A 170 4.12 -14.79 16.52
CA GLY A 170 2.90 -15.48 16.97
C GLY A 170 1.66 -15.21 16.11
N SER A 171 1.72 -14.29 15.18
CA SER A 171 0.61 -14.05 14.25
C SER A 171 0.71 -15.07 13.10
N ASP A 172 -0.10 -16.10 13.18
CA ASP A 172 -0.20 -17.16 12.17
C ASP A 172 -0.34 -16.56 10.76
N ALA A 173 0.53 -17.04 9.89
CA ALA A 173 0.62 -16.68 8.48
C ALA A 173 -0.62 -17.06 7.63
N ASP A 174 -1.70 -17.54 8.25
CA ASP A 174 -2.83 -18.17 7.55
C ASP A 174 -3.99 -17.23 7.18
N ALA A 175 -3.91 -15.94 7.47
CA ALA A 175 -5.07 -15.06 7.28
C ALA A 175 -4.89 -13.92 6.25
N ASP A 176 -3.70 -13.68 5.72
CA ASP A 176 -3.51 -12.55 4.81
C ASP A 176 -2.73 -12.96 3.55
N VAL A 177 -3.39 -12.83 2.40
CA VAL A 177 -2.84 -13.06 1.04
C VAL A 177 -1.61 -12.18 0.76
N THR A 178 -1.34 -11.19 1.62
CA THR A 178 -0.28 -10.18 1.49
C THR A 178 0.86 -10.27 2.51
N GLY A 179 0.93 -11.35 3.32
CA GLY A 179 2.07 -11.62 4.20
C GLY A 179 2.03 -11.00 5.61
N GLY A 180 0.94 -10.36 6.00
CA GLY A 180 0.72 -9.89 7.38
C GLY A 180 1.63 -8.76 7.87
N MET A 181 1.55 -8.43 9.17
CA MET A 181 2.30 -7.32 9.77
C MET A 181 3.81 -7.53 9.75
N ALA A 182 4.27 -8.78 9.88
CA ALA A 182 5.70 -9.10 9.86
C ALA A 182 6.36 -8.77 8.50
N ALA A 183 5.67 -9.05 7.38
CA ALA A 183 6.15 -8.70 6.06
C ALA A 183 6.18 -7.17 5.87
N LYS A 184 5.15 -6.46 6.31
CA LYS A 184 5.10 -4.98 6.29
C LYS A 184 6.28 -4.36 7.04
N VAL A 185 6.55 -4.83 8.25
CA VAL A 185 7.68 -4.32 9.05
C VAL A 185 9.02 -4.55 8.34
N ARG A 186 9.24 -5.73 7.74
CA ARG A 186 10.48 -6.00 6.97
C ARG A 186 10.62 -5.05 5.79
N GLN A 187 9.57 -4.91 4.98
CA GLN A 187 9.59 -4.00 3.82
C GLN A 187 9.87 -2.55 4.24
N LEU A 188 9.29 -2.09 5.35
CA LEU A 188 9.49 -0.73 5.83
C LEU A 188 10.88 -0.51 6.44
N LEU A 189 11.51 -1.55 7.01
CA LEU A 189 12.90 -1.48 7.50
C LEU A 189 13.92 -1.35 6.36
N ASP A 190 13.57 -1.84 5.17
CA ASP A 190 14.43 -1.73 3.98
C ASP A 190 14.31 -0.35 3.29
N LEU A 191 13.30 0.46 3.66
CA LEU A 191 13.14 1.80 3.11
C LEU A 191 14.16 2.79 3.69
N GLY A 192 14.66 3.70 2.84
CA GLY A 192 15.51 4.82 3.24
C GLY A 192 14.78 5.95 3.96
N ALA A 193 13.44 5.94 3.98
CA ALA A 193 12.60 6.95 4.62
C ALA A 193 11.94 6.41 5.90
N PRO A 194 11.72 7.26 6.93
CA PRO A 194 10.98 6.85 8.11
C PRO A 194 9.53 6.52 7.74
N ALA A 195 9.02 5.41 8.29
CA ALA A 195 7.65 4.97 8.11
C ALA A 195 6.89 4.98 9.43
N SER A 196 5.58 5.20 9.37
CA SER A 196 4.68 5.11 10.53
C SER A 196 3.56 4.11 10.24
N VAL A 197 3.29 3.21 11.18
CA VAL A 197 2.12 2.31 11.16
C VAL A 197 1.15 2.80 12.22
N PHE A 198 -0.09 3.12 11.81
CA PHE A 198 -1.07 3.77 12.70
C PHE A 198 -2.52 3.43 12.32
N GLY A 199 -3.44 3.70 13.25
CA GLY A 199 -4.88 3.53 13.03
C GLY A 199 -5.54 4.70 12.28
N PRO A 200 -6.77 4.51 11.76
CA PRO A 200 -7.46 5.51 10.94
C PRO A 200 -7.69 6.86 11.63
N GLU A 201 -7.80 6.87 12.96
CA GLU A 201 -7.97 8.07 13.77
C GLU A 201 -6.74 9.00 13.75
N SER A 202 -5.57 8.46 13.41
CA SER A 202 -4.29 9.19 13.40
C SER A 202 -3.88 9.73 12.03
N ILE A 203 -4.71 9.53 10.99
CA ILE A 203 -4.41 10.02 9.63
C ILE A 203 -4.17 11.54 9.64
N GLY A 204 -4.98 12.31 10.36
CA GLY A 204 -4.83 13.77 10.45
C GLY A 204 -3.49 14.18 11.06
N ALA A 205 -3.06 13.51 12.13
CA ALA A 205 -1.76 13.74 12.77
C ALA A 205 -0.60 13.41 11.80
N PHE A 206 -0.68 12.29 11.10
CA PHE A 206 0.31 11.93 10.09
C PHE A 206 0.38 12.99 8.97
N LEU A 207 -0.75 13.43 8.42
CA LEU A 207 -0.77 14.46 7.38
C LEU A 207 -0.24 15.81 7.89
N ALA A 208 -0.42 16.13 9.18
CA ALA A 208 0.15 17.32 9.83
C ALA A 208 1.68 17.23 10.09
N GLY A 209 2.33 16.11 9.74
CA GLY A 209 3.78 15.95 9.91
C GLY A 209 4.21 15.18 11.17
N GLU A 210 3.26 14.69 11.96
CA GLU A 210 3.56 13.85 13.12
C GLU A 210 3.90 12.41 12.70
N GLN A 211 4.43 11.64 13.65
CA GLN A 211 4.75 10.21 13.48
C GLN A 211 3.89 9.38 14.46
N PRO A 212 2.59 9.20 14.17
CA PRO A 212 1.71 8.47 15.07
C PRO A 212 1.93 6.95 15.00
N GLY A 213 1.52 6.28 16.07
CA GLY A 213 1.57 4.82 16.16
C GLY A 213 3.00 4.30 16.34
N THR A 214 3.39 3.32 15.52
CA THR A 214 4.74 2.76 15.52
C THR A 214 5.59 3.45 14.45
N THR A 215 6.70 4.03 14.84
CA THR A 215 7.71 4.55 13.91
C THR A 215 8.68 3.43 13.53
N ILE A 216 8.88 3.22 12.22
CA ILE A 216 9.84 2.23 11.69
C ILE A 216 10.94 2.99 10.95
N ARG A 217 12.20 2.72 11.32
CA ARG A 217 13.39 3.35 10.74
C ARG A 217 14.40 2.28 10.40
N GLY A 218 14.52 1.96 9.13
CA GLY A 218 15.63 1.17 8.61
C GLY A 218 16.96 1.94 8.65
N ARG A 219 18.02 1.21 8.30
CA ARG A 219 19.40 1.78 8.25
C ARG A 219 19.69 2.34 6.87
#